data_0fa86d5641f23a896a8e2a9103772599
#
_entry.id   0fa86d5641f23a896a8e2a9103772599
#
_cell.length_a   1.000
_cell.length_b   1.000
_cell.length_c   1.000
_cell.angle_alpha   90.00
_cell.angle_beta   90.00
_cell.angle_gamma   90.00
#
_symmetry.space_group_name_H-M   'P 1'
#
loop_
_entity.id
_entity.type
_entity.pdbx_description
1 polymer ?
#
loop_
_entity_poly.entity_id
_entity_poly.type
_entity_poly.pdbx_seq_one_letter_code
_entity_poly.pdbx_strand_id
1 'polypeptide(L)'
;KSAQAPMMAGLAAQQAGVNGRMFGVFHDAGYKGLYGGIGNAQIKQRKGIPGKEQLLDRMNATELAANQFRMTQTRDKLAREGVHGDQQAIRTHESVGKEVRDAIRRIGGTLPENIPPAEHIKKVEKRLKTAKPKWTLDERDAHGLRGGEEPTSEEPSRLRRTR
;
A
#
# COMPACT_ATOMS: atom_id res chain seq x y z
N LYS A 1 4.01 3.09 7.87
CA LYS A 1 3.16 3.18 6.65
C LYS A 1 1.86 2.38 6.72
N SER A 2 1.72 1.41 7.63
CA SER A 2 0.48 0.63 7.81
C SER A 2 -0.67 1.40 8.48
N ALA A 3 -0.41 2.57 9.05
CA ALA A 3 -1.43 3.39 9.72
C ALA A 3 -2.36 4.15 8.75
N GLN A 4 -2.02 4.28 7.47
CA GLN A 4 -2.81 5.06 6.51
C GLN A 4 -4.12 4.37 6.12
N ALA A 5 -4.15 3.06 5.99
CA ALA A 5 -5.33 2.33 5.55
C ALA A 5 -6.49 2.35 6.58
N PRO A 6 -6.26 2.07 7.88
CA PRO A 6 -7.30 2.24 8.90
C PRO A 6 -7.78 3.68 9.02
N MET A 7 -6.86 4.65 8.88
CA MET A 7 -7.19 6.08 8.93
C MET A 7 -8.09 6.50 7.77
N MET A 8 -7.85 6.00 6.56
CA MET A 8 -8.68 6.33 5.38
C MET A 8 -10.12 5.80 5.50
N ALA A 9 -10.30 4.59 6.01
CA ALA A 9 -11.63 4.05 6.25
C ALA A 9 -12.35 4.77 7.38
N GLY A 10 -11.63 5.18 8.43
CA GLY A 10 -12.16 6.02 9.51
C GLY A 10 -12.63 7.39 9.02
N LEU A 11 -11.85 8.05 8.15
CA LEU A 11 -12.24 9.32 7.52
C LEU A 11 -13.46 9.17 6.62
N ALA A 12 -13.56 8.10 5.84
CA ALA A 12 -14.71 7.84 5.00
C ALA A 12 -16.00 7.65 5.82
N ALA A 13 -15.92 6.87 6.88
CA ALA A 13 -17.03 6.64 7.81
C ALA A 13 -17.45 7.94 8.48
N GLN A 14 -16.50 8.75 8.95
CA GLN A 14 -16.77 10.03 9.60
C GLN A 14 -17.42 11.02 8.63
N GLN A 15 -16.96 11.14 7.39
CA GLN A 15 -17.55 12.00 6.37
C GLN A 15 -18.98 11.61 6.02
N ALA A 16 -19.29 10.32 6.03
CA ALA A 16 -20.64 9.80 5.81
C ALA A 16 -21.54 9.88 7.06
N GLY A 17 -21.06 10.46 8.17
CA GLY A 17 -21.81 10.57 9.41
C GLY A 17 -22.09 9.22 10.08
N VAL A 18 -21.22 8.24 9.90
CA VAL A 18 -21.33 6.92 10.55
C VAL A 18 -21.08 7.10 12.06
N ASN A 19 -22.00 6.59 12.88
CA ASN A 19 -21.85 6.62 14.32
C ASN A 19 -20.61 5.82 14.76
N GLY A 20 -19.84 6.33 15.72
CA GLY A 20 -18.61 5.68 16.19
C GLY A 20 -18.80 4.23 16.64
N ARG A 21 -19.97 3.88 17.19
CA ARG A 21 -20.31 2.48 17.54
C ARG A 21 -20.44 1.57 16.30
N MET A 22 -20.74 2.14 15.15
CA MET A 22 -20.92 1.42 13.88
C MET A 22 -19.64 1.36 13.04
N PHE A 23 -18.55 2.00 13.45
CA PHE A 23 -17.28 1.96 12.71
C PHE A 23 -16.76 0.55 12.49
N GLY A 24 -16.84 -0.31 13.50
CA GLY A 24 -16.45 -1.72 13.37
C GLY A 24 -17.29 -2.46 12.33
N VAL A 25 -18.61 -2.22 12.31
CA VAL A 25 -19.52 -2.81 11.33
C VAL A 25 -19.25 -2.28 9.92
N PHE A 26 -19.00 -0.97 9.80
CA PHE A 26 -18.61 -0.35 8.53
C PHE A 26 -17.33 -0.96 7.96
N HIS A 27 -16.28 -1.09 8.79
CA HIS A 27 -15.03 -1.73 8.38
C HIS A 27 -15.23 -3.18 7.96
N ASP A 28 -16.00 -3.92 8.74
CA ASP A 28 -16.27 -5.34 8.49
C ASP A 28 -17.06 -5.56 7.20
N ALA A 29 -18.00 -4.66 6.88
CA ALA A 29 -18.76 -4.70 5.64
C ALA A 29 -17.86 -4.63 4.40
N GLY A 30 -16.83 -3.78 4.44
CA GLY A 30 -15.86 -3.71 3.36
C GLY A 30 -15.06 -5.01 3.19
N TYR A 31 -14.67 -5.64 4.28
CA TYR A 31 -14.06 -6.98 4.22
C TYR A 31 -15.04 -8.01 3.66
N LYS A 32 -16.27 -8.05 4.13
CA LYS A 32 -17.29 -8.98 3.63
C LYS A 32 -17.48 -8.85 2.11
N GLY A 33 -17.52 -7.63 1.59
CA GLY A 33 -17.59 -7.41 0.15
C GLY A 33 -16.40 -8.02 -0.59
N LEU A 34 -15.18 -7.69 -0.17
CA LEU A 34 -13.95 -8.10 -0.86
C LEU A 34 -13.62 -9.58 -0.69
N TYR A 35 -13.94 -10.18 0.46
CA TYR A 35 -13.58 -11.56 0.83
C TYR A 35 -14.75 -12.56 0.70
N GLY A 36 -15.77 -12.24 -0.08
CA GLY A 36 -16.85 -13.16 -0.38
C GLY A 36 -17.77 -13.48 0.79
N GLY A 37 -18.08 -12.49 1.62
CA GLY A 37 -19.02 -12.60 2.72
C GLY A 37 -18.39 -12.82 4.10
N ILE A 38 -17.07 -13.03 4.18
CA ILE A 38 -16.36 -13.23 5.45
C ILE A 38 -15.76 -11.92 5.98
N GLY A 39 -15.97 -11.68 7.26
CA GLY A 39 -15.46 -10.51 7.96
C GLY A 39 -14.06 -10.69 8.56
N ASN A 40 -13.56 -9.65 9.21
CA ASN A 40 -12.19 -9.60 9.77
C ASN A 40 -11.84 -10.82 10.63
N ALA A 41 -12.70 -11.19 11.58
CA ALA A 41 -12.44 -12.33 12.47
C ALA A 41 -12.32 -13.64 11.71
N GLN A 42 -13.21 -13.89 10.75
CA GLN A 42 -13.22 -15.08 9.92
C GLN A 42 -12.02 -15.16 8.97
N ILE A 43 -11.61 -14.00 8.42
CA ILE A 43 -10.39 -13.90 7.58
C ILE A 43 -9.16 -14.29 8.40
N LYS A 44 -9.03 -13.73 9.62
CA LYS A 44 -7.92 -14.07 10.52
C LYS A 44 -7.89 -15.56 10.84
N GLN A 45 -9.05 -16.13 11.19
CA GLN A 45 -9.18 -17.55 11.47
C GLN A 45 -8.76 -18.40 10.26
N ARG A 46 -9.28 -18.10 9.08
CA ARG A 46 -8.96 -18.80 7.84
C ARG A 46 -7.48 -18.77 7.48
N LYS A 47 -6.83 -17.64 7.72
CA LYS A 47 -5.41 -17.42 7.42
C LYS A 47 -4.45 -17.80 8.56
N GLY A 48 -4.97 -18.27 9.70
CA GLY A 48 -4.14 -18.59 10.87
C GLY A 48 -3.46 -17.38 11.49
N ILE A 49 -4.07 -16.18 11.40
CA ILE A 49 -3.55 -14.94 11.96
C ILE A 49 -4.05 -14.79 13.40
N PRO A 50 -3.14 -14.57 14.39
CA PRO A 50 -3.56 -14.35 15.77
C PRO A 50 -4.53 -13.18 15.91
N GLY A 51 -5.58 -13.33 16.73
CA GLY A 51 -6.64 -12.33 16.88
C GLY A 51 -6.16 -10.93 17.29
N LYS A 52 -5.07 -10.87 18.07
CA LYS A 52 -4.42 -9.63 18.52
C LYS A 52 -3.66 -8.87 17.44
N GLU A 53 -3.33 -9.53 16.32
CA GLU A 53 -2.61 -8.89 15.22
C GLU A 53 -3.56 -8.15 14.29
N GLN A 54 -3.10 -7.05 13.68
CA GLN A 54 -3.88 -6.35 12.69
C GLN A 54 -3.85 -7.11 11.36
N LEU A 55 -5.01 -7.27 10.71
CA LEU A 55 -5.10 -8.00 9.46
C LEU A 55 -4.23 -7.38 8.36
N LEU A 56 -4.20 -6.05 8.29
CA LEU A 56 -3.41 -5.31 7.29
C LEU A 56 -1.90 -5.55 7.39
N ASP A 57 -1.39 -5.83 8.61
CA ASP A 57 0.03 -6.11 8.85
C ASP A 57 0.46 -7.50 8.33
N ARG A 58 -0.51 -8.32 7.94
CA ARG A 58 -0.33 -9.69 7.45
C ARG A 58 -0.72 -9.86 5.98
N MET A 59 -1.02 -8.78 5.29
CA MET A 59 -1.32 -8.79 3.87
C MET A 59 -0.05 -8.67 3.02
N ASN A 60 0.01 -9.43 1.92
CA ASN A 60 1.02 -9.19 0.90
C ASN A 60 0.69 -7.91 0.09
N ALA A 61 1.58 -7.51 -0.81
CA ALA A 61 1.43 -6.28 -1.58
C ALA A 61 0.14 -6.26 -2.42
N THR A 62 -0.22 -7.38 -3.07
CA THR A 62 -1.41 -7.49 -3.91
C THR A 62 -2.69 -7.38 -3.10
N GLU A 63 -2.78 -8.09 -1.99
CA GLU A 63 -3.93 -8.05 -1.10
C GLU A 63 -4.10 -6.67 -0.45
N LEU A 64 -2.99 -6.06 -0.02
CA LEU A 64 -2.98 -4.71 0.53
C LEU A 64 -3.44 -3.67 -0.50
N ALA A 65 -2.96 -3.77 -1.74
CA ALA A 65 -3.38 -2.87 -2.83
C ALA A 65 -4.89 -2.97 -3.11
N ALA A 66 -5.45 -4.18 -3.14
CA ALA A 66 -6.89 -4.38 -3.31
C ALA A 66 -7.71 -3.74 -2.17
N ASN A 67 -7.24 -3.89 -0.92
CA ASN A 67 -7.88 -3.26 0.24
C ASN A 67 -7.76 -1.74 0.23
N GLN A 68 -6.62 -1.18 -0.16
CA GLN A 68 -6.44 0.26 -0.30
C GLN A 68 -7.34 0.83 -1.40
N PHE A 69 -7.40 0.18 -2.55
CA PHE A 69 -8.28 0.57 -3.65
C PHE A 69 -9.74 0.57 -3.23
N ARG A 70 -10.22 -0.50 -2.59
CA ARG A 70 -11.57 -0.57 -2.04
C ARG A 70 -11.87 0.61 -1.10
N MET A 71 -10.97 0.94 -0.17
CA MET A 71 -11.17 2.02 0.79
C MET A 71 -11.20 3.40 0.13
N THR A 72 -10.30 3.65 -0.82
CA THR A 72 -10.27 4.93 -1.55
C THR A 72 -11.51 5.11 -2.40
N GLN A 73 -11.94 4.07 -3.12
CA GLN A 73 -13.16 4.10 -3.93
C GLN A 73 -14.42 4.27 -3.09
N THR A 74 -14.49 3.64 -1.92
CA THR A 74 -15.60 3.84 -0.98
C THR A 74 -15.69 5.29 -0.54
N ARG A 75 -14.58 5.89 -0.12
CA ARG A 75 -14.54 7.29 0.31
C ARG A 75 -15.00 8.23 -0.80
N ASP A 76 -14.46 8.05 -2.00
CA ASP A 76 -14.83 8.86 -3.15
C ASP A 76 -16.32 8.73 -3.50
N LYS A 77 -16.84 7.50 -3.52
CA LYS A 77 -18.25 7.23 -3.80
C LYS A 77 -19.17 7.84 -2.75
N LEU A 78 -18.86 7.69 -1.46
CA LEU A 78 -19.66 8.29 -0.38
C LEU A 78 -19.72 9.82 -0.50
N ALA A 79 -18.60 10.47 -0.83
CA ALA A 79 -18.52 11.91 -0.99
C ALA A 79 -19.27 12.37 -2.24
N ARG A 80 -19.03 11.73 -3.39
CA ARG A 80 -19.63 12.10 -4.69
C ARG A 80 -21.14 11.92 -4.74
N GLU A 81 -21.65 10.87 -4.10
CA GLU A 81 -23.08 10.56 -4.09
C GLU A 81 -23.81 11.14 -2.88
N GLY A 82 -23.11 11.89 -2.02
CA GLY A 82 -23.70 12.50 -0.83
C GLY A 82 -24.33 11.47 0.10
N VAL A 83 -23.72 10.30 0.25
CA VAL A 83 -24.23 9.22 1.09
C VAL A 83 -24.09 9.59 2.56
N HIS A 84 -25.17 9.57 3.31
CA HIS A 84 -25.20 9.85 4.73
C HIS A 84 -25.94 8.76 5.53
N GLY A 85 -25.45 8.50 6.72
CA GLY A 85 -26.02 7.55 7.67
C GLY A 85 -25.43 6.15 7.61
N ASP A 86 -25.53 5.46 8.74
CA ASP A 86 -24.88 4.17 9.00
C ASP A 86 -25.21 3.10 7.97
N GLN A 87 -26.48 2.87 7.72
CA GLN A 87 -26.96 1.77 6.87
C GLN A 87 -26.53 1.95 5.42
N GLN A 88 -26.63 3.17 4.91
CA GLN A 88 -26.27 3.47 3.52
C GLN A 88 -24.75 3.40 3.32
N ALA A 89 -23.97 3.96 4.24
CA ALA A 89 -22.53 3.90 4.20
C ALA A 89 -21.99 2.45 4.27
N ILE A 90 -22.55 1.63 5.17
CA ILE A 90 -22.21 0.21 5.32
C ILE A 90 -22.49 -0.56 4.02
N ARG A 91 -23.68 -0.40 3.43
CA ARG A 91 -24.04 -1.05 2.15
C ARG A 91 -23.14 -0.59 1.01
N THR A 92 -22.82 0.69 0.95
CA THR A 92 -21.92 1.24 -0.08
C THR A 92 -20.52 0.63 0.05
N HIS A 93 -19.98 0.53 1.28
CA HIS A 93 -18.67 -0.07 1.50
C HIS A 93 -18.62 -1.55 1.12
N GLU A 94 -19.66 -2.31 1.46
CA GLU A 94 -19.78 -3.71 1.05
C GLU A 94 -19.90 -3.85 -0.47
N SER A 95 -20.73 -3.03 -1.12
CA SER A 95 -20.92 -3.03 -2.57
C SER A 95 -19.61 -2.73 -3.30
N VAL A 96 -18.87 -1.71 -2.90
CA VAL A 96 -17.55 -1.40 -3.48
C VAL A 96 -16.59 -2.58 -3.31
N GLY A 97 -16.61 -3.24 -2.15
CA GLY A 97 -15.83 -4.44 -1.92
C GLY A 97 -16.14 -5.57 -2.91
N LYS A 98 -17.43 -5.80 -3.18
CA LYS A 98 -17.89 -6.79 -4.18
C LYS A 98 -17.43 -6.46 -5.60
N GLU A 99 -17.51 -5.19 -6.00
CA GLU A 99 -17.03 -4.74 -7.32
C GLU A 99 -15.52 -4.97 -7.50
N VAL A 100 -14.73 -4.64 -6.48
CA VAL A 100 -13.28 -4.91 -6.51
C VAL A 100 -13.01 -6.41 -6.60
N ARG A 101 -13.73 -7.23 -5.83
CA ARG A 101 -13.64 -8.68 -5.90
C ARG A 101 -13.96 -9.22 -7.29
N ASP A 102 -15.03 -8.74 -7.90
CA ASP A 102 -15.44 -9.15 -9.23
C ASP A 102 -14.44 -8.74 -10.31
N ALA A 103 -13.82 -7.56 -10.15
CA ALA A 103 -12.72 -7.15 -11.01
C ALA A 103 -11.53 -8.11 -10.91
N ILE A 104 -11.10 -8.49 -9.69
CA ILE A 104 -10.02 -9.47 -9.48
C ILE A 104 -10.37 -10.80 -10.16
N ARG A 105 -11.61 -11.27 -10.03
CA ARG A 105 -12.07 -12.52 -10.68
C ARG A 105 -12.02 -12.43 -12.20
N ARG A 106 -12.48 -11.30 -12.78
CA ARG A 106 -12.48 -11.11 -14.26
C ARG A 106 -11.09 -11.08 -14.87
N ILE A 107 -10.11 -10.55 -14.15
CA ILE A 107 -8.71 -10.55 -14.62
C ILE A 107 -7.98 -11.88 -14.35
N GLY A 108 -8.65 -12.86 -13.75
CA GLY A 108 -8.04 -14.15 -13.40
C GLY A 108 -7.10 -14.10 -12.20
N GLY A 109 -7.23 -13.06 -11.34
CA GLY A 109 -6.40 -12.88 -10.16
C GLY A 109 -6.79 -13.84 -9.02
N THR A 110 -5.87 -14.06 -8.08
CA THR A 110 -6.14 -14.83 -6.87
C THR A 110 -7.04 -14.03 -5.95
N LEU A 111 -8.15 -14.64 -5.54
CA LEU A 111 -9.08 -14.02 -4.59
C LEU A 111 -8.41 -13.79 -3.23
N PRO A 112 -8.68 -12.68 -2.55
CA PRO A 112 -7.97 -12.26 -1.34
C PRO A 112 -7.95 -13.30 -0.21
N GLU A 113 -9.03 -14.04 -0.01
CA GLU A 113 -9.11 -15.08 1.00
C GLU A 113 -8.21 -16.30 0.73
N ASN A 114 -7.76 -16.47 -0.50
CA ASN A 114 -6.88 -17.56 -0.92
C ASN A 114 -5.39 -17.14 -0.96
N ILE A 115 -5.10 -15.86 -0.75
CA ILE A 115 -3.73 -15.37 -0.66
C ILE A 115 -3.18 -15.72 0.73
N PRO A 116 -2.01 -16.40 0.82
CA PRO A 116 -1.42 -16.75 2.11
C PRO A 116 -1.00 -15.48 2.88
N PRO A 117 -1.04 -15.52 4.23
CA PRO A 117 -0.63 -14.38 5.04
C PRO A 117 0.86 -14.08 4.85
N ALA A 118 1.20 -12.81 4.75
CA ALA A 118 2.59 -12.36 4.74
C ALA A 118 3.22 -12.44 6.15
N GLU A 119 4.54 -12.41 6.19
CA GLU A 119 5.25 -12.26 7.46
C GLU A 119 4.87 -10.92 8.10
N HIS A 120 4.73 -10.91 9.45
CA HIS A 120 4.33 -9.70 10.16
C HIS A 120 5.33 -8.56 9.89
N ILE A 121 4.83 -7.41 9.46
CA ILE A 121 5.63 -6.26 9.01
C ILE A 121 6.72 -5.85 10.02
N LYS A 122 6.41 -5.89 11.33
CA LYS A 122 7.39 -5.58 12.39
C LYS A 122 8.58 -6.54 12.42
N LYS A 123 8.38 -7.81 12.04
CA LYS A 123 9.48 -8.79 11.95
C LYS A 123 10.39 -8.47 10.76
N VAL A 124 9.77 -8.10 9.63
CA VAL A 124 10.51 -7.68 8.43
C VAL A 124 11.30 -6.40 8.70
N GLU A 125 10.69 -5.39 9.31
CA GLU A 125 11.36 -4.15 9.69
C GLU A 125 12.52 -4.38 10.65
N LYS A 126 12.33 -5.24 11.68
CA LYS A 126 13.42 -5.60 12.61
C LYS A 126 14.58 -6.27 11.88
N ARG A 127 14.29 -7.20 10.97
CA ARG A 127 15.32 -7.90 10.18
C ARG A 127 16.07 -6.93 9.26
N LEU A 128 15.37 -5.97 8.62
CA LEU A 128 16.00 -4.96 7.79
C LEU A 128 16.88 -4.00 8.59
N LYS A 129 16.46 -3.61 9.80
CA LYS A 129 17.28 -2.75 10.70
C LYS A 129 18.53 -3.46 11.21
N THR A 130 18.48 -4.77 11.40
CA THR A 130 19.62 -5.58 11.87
C THR A 130 20.52 -6.05 10.74
N ALA A 131 20.05 -6.08 9.50
CA ALA A 131 20.87 -6.35 8.34
C ALA A 131 21.83 -5.18 8.13
N LYS A 132 23.12 -5.39 8.41
CA LYS A 132 24.16 -4.41 8.06
C LYS A 132 24.08 -4.14 6.57
N PRO A 133 24.11 -2.88 6.11
CA PRO A 133 24.17 -2.58 4.69
C PRO A 133 25.41 -3.27 4.10
N LYS A 134 25.22 -4.08 3.08
CA LYS A 134 26.31 -4.82 2.41
C LYS A 134 27.24 -3.94 1.57
N TRP A 135 26.98 -2.64 1.55
CA TRP A 135 27.79 -1.67 0.84
C TRP A 135 28.22 -0.53 1.75
N THR A 136 29.23 -0.87 2.53
CA THR A 136 30.23 0.13 2.85
C THR A 136 31.04 0.26 1.55
N LEU A 137 30.88 1.38 0.85
CA LEU A 137 31.92 1.84 -0.09
C LEU A 137 33.24 1.75 0.67
N ASP A 138 34.13 0.89 0.20
CA ASP A 138 35.46 0.78 0.80
C ASP A 138 36.10 2.16 0.63
N GLU A 139 36.41 2.83 1.74
CA GLU A 139 37.05 4.17 1.71
C GLU A 139 38.36 4.18 0.91
N ARG A 140 38.87 2.99 0.54
CA ARG A 140 40.01 2.80 -0.34
C ARG A 140 39.74 3.22 -1.79
N ASP A 141 38.49 3.14 -2.26
CA ASP A 141 38.13 3.55 -3.62
C ASP A 141 37.90 5.08 -3.73
N ALA A 142 37.75 5.79 -2.62
CA ALA A 142 37.59 7.24 -2.62
C ALA A 142 38.93 7.99 -2.84
N HIS A 143 40.06 7.33 -2.72
CA HIS A 143 41.40 7.92 -2.96
C HIS A 143 41.92 7.75 -4.39
N GLY A 144 41.24 6.96 -5.23
CA GLY A 144 41.64 6.71 -6.62
C GLY A 144 41.24 7.78 -7.64
N LEU A 145 40.45 8.76 -7.24
CA LEU A 145 39.93 9.81 -8.16
C LEU A 145 40.60 11.19 -8.01
N ARG A 146 41.77 11.26 -7.34
CA ARG A 146 42.60 12.46 -7.34
C ARG A 146 43.90 12.21 -8.08
N GLY A 147 43.83 12.19 -9.37
CA GLY A 147 45.00 12.05 -10.25
C GLY A 147 44.60 12.08 -11.71
N GLY A 148 43.85 13.04 -12.12
CA GLY A 148 43.60 13.37 -13.54
C GLY A 148 44.22 14.70 -13.85
N GLU A 149 45.35 14.66 -14.55
CA GLU A 149 46.10 15.79 -15.06
C GLU A 149 45.20 16.74 -15.83
N GLU A 150 45.37 18.04 -15.59
CA GLU A 150 44.78 19.10 -16.41
C GLU A 150 45.41 19.02 -17.84
N PRO A 151 44.60 19.09 -18.90
CA PRO A 151 45.16 19.27 -20.22
C PRO A 151 45.64 20.70 -20.37
N THR A 152 46.95 20.86 -20.56
CA THR A 152 47.60 22.09 -20.93
C THR A 152 46.99 22.64 -22.21
N SER A 153 46.58 23.89 -22.11
CA SER A 153 46.15 24.73 -23.22
C SER A 153 47.30 24.98 -24.19
N GLU A 154 47.25 24.36 -25.35
CA GLU A 154 48.01 24.82 -26.55
C GLU A 154 47.08 25.55 -27.48
N GLU A 155 47.45 26.81 -27.68
CA GLU A 155 46.87 27.79 -28.56
C GLU A 155 47.23 27.49 -30.02
N PRO A 156 46.30 27.46 -31.01
CA PRO A 156 46.65 27.42 -32.40
C PRO A 156 46.79 28.83 -32.96
N SER A 157 48.04 29.21 -33.26
CA SER A 157 48.34 30.43 -33.96
C SER A 157 48.15 30.26 -35.48
N ARG A 158 47.49 31.30 -36.01
CA ARG A 158 47.69 31.91 -37.35
C ARG A 158 47.03 31.28 -38.56
N LEU A 159 45.96 31.93 -38.90
CA LEU A 159 45.52 32.23 -40.25
C LEU A 159 46.66 32.71 -41.17
N ARG A 160 46.73 32.17 -42.38
CA ARG A 160 47.17 32.93 -43.54
C ARG A 160 46.12 32.84 -44.64
N ARG A 161 45.68 34.04 -45.01
CA ARG A 161 44.96 34.35 -46.26
C ARG A 161 45.84 34.04 -47.44
N THR A 162 45.30 33.58 -48.56
CA THR A 162 45.48 34.18 -49.89
C THR A 162 44.48 33.54 -50.88
N ARG A 163 43.80 34.46 -51.53
CA ARG A 163 43.14 34.53 -52.83
C ARG A 163 42.02 33.57 -53.17
#